data_21e30196a68cce471bca121e355eed17
#
_entry.id   21e30196a68cce471bca121e355eed17
#
_cell.length_a   1.000
_cell.length_b   1.000
_cell.length_c   1.000
_cell.angle_alpha   90.00
_cell.angle_beta   90.00
_cell.angle_gamma   90.00
#
_symmetry.space_group_name_H-M   'P 1'
#
loop_
_entity.id
_entity.type
_entity.pdbx_description
1 polymer ?
#
loop_
_entity_poly.entity_id
_entity_poly.type
_entity_poly.pdbx_seq_one_letter_code
_entity_poly.pdbx_strand_id
1 'polypeptide(L)'
;MKLPFQIDLNDKVVVITGAGGLICSAFAEAMAMCGAKVALLDLNEEAAKKYADEIVSKGYIAKGYKCNVLEKESCEAARQEILKDFGTCDILINGAGGNNPKATTDDEYFALEHLNEKKTFFDLDPQGVSFVFN
;
A
#
# COMPACT_ATOMS: atom_id res chain seq x y z
N MET A 1 -0.49 17.09 8.16
CA MET A 1 -1.16 17.38 6.86
C MET A 1 -2.35 18.30 7.08
N LYS A 2 -2.76 19.11 6.09
CA LYS A 2 -4.00 19.90 6.14
C LYS A 2 -4.84 19.48 4.93
N LEU A 3 -6.05 18.97 5.18
CA LEU A 3 -6.94 18.55 4.10
C LEU A 3 -7.62 19.77 3.48
N PRO A 4 -7.79 19.83 2.15
CA PRO A 4 -8.43 20.94 1.45
C PRO A 4 -9.97 20.94 1.62
N PHE A 5 -10.52 19.84 2.04
CA PHE A 5 -11.94 19.62 2.34
C PHE A 5 -12.06 18.65 3.51
N GLN A 6 -13.22 18.59 4.13
CA GLN A 6 -13.49 17.66 5.22
C GLN A 6 -14.60 16.70 4.82
N ILE A 7 -14.34 15.41 4.96
CA ILE A 7 -15.30 14.32 4.82
C ILE A 7 -15.46 13.71 6.20
N ASP A 8 -16.68 13.37 6.58
CA ASP A 8 -16.97 12.66 7.84
C ASP A 8 -16.92 11.15 7.60
N LEU A 9 -15.91 10.50 8.16
CA LEU A 9 -15.73 9.05 8.17
C LEU A 9 -15.78 8.48 9.59
N ASN A 10 -16.41 9.18 10.52
CA ASN A 10 -16.58 8.68 11.87
C ASN A 10 -17.26 7.30 11.85
N ASP A 11 -16.77 6.40 12.70
CA ASP A 11 -17.19 4.99 12.80
C ASP A 11 -16.92 4.12 11.57
N LYS A 12 -16.35 4.64 10.50
CA LYS A 12 -15.94 3.85 9.34
C LYS A 12 -14.62 3.15 9.57
N VAL A 13 -14.53 1.92 9.09
CA VAL A 13 -13.30 1.12 9.08
C VAL A 13 -12.71 1.14 7.67
N VAL A 14 -11.53 1.72 7.56
CA VAL A 14 -10.76 1.78 6.31
C VAL A 14 -9.60 0.80 6.38
N VAL A 15 -9.49 -0.07 5.40
CA VAL A 15 -8.41 -1.05 5.25
C VAL A 15 -7.56 -0.65 4.06
N ILE A 16 -6.24 -0.55 4.23
CA ILE A 16 -5.31 -0.12 3.18
C ILE A 16 -4.20 -1.15 3.07
N THR A 17 -4.04 -1.76 1.90
CA THR A 17 -2.92 -2.67 1.60
C THR A 17 -1.73 -1.88 1.05
N GLY A 18 -0.51 -2.37 1.29
CA GLY A 18 0.72 -1.64 0.91
C GLY A 18 0.96 -0.39 1.76
N ALA A 19 0.37 -0.33 2.95
CA ALA A 19 0.36 0.87 3.80
C ALA A 19 1.68 1.12 4.55
N GLY A 20 2.66 0.23 4.44
CA GLY A 20 4.05 0.47 4.80
C GLY A 20 4.81 1.34 3.79
N GLY A 21 4.22 1.61 2.62
CA GLY A 21 4.74 2.49 1.60
C GLY A 21 4.34 3.96 1.79
N LEU A 22 5.13 4.87 1.19
CA LEU A 22 4.98 6.32 1.37
C LEU A 22 3.62 6.87 0.93
N ILE A 23 3.08 6.40 -0.21
CA ILE A 23 1.80 6.90 -0.76
C ILE A 23 0.64 6.41 0.09
N CYS A 24 0.58 5.10 0.38
CA CYS A 24 -0.52 4.51 1.13
C CYS A 24 -0.53 4.92 2.61
N SER A 25 0.63 5.20 3.21
CA SER A 25 0.69 5.77 4.55
C SER A 25 0.10 7.19 4.60
N ALA A 26 0.31 8.00 3.54
CA ALA A 26 -0.33 9.31 3.43
C ALA A 26 -1.86 9.21 3.27
N PHE A 27 -2.36 8.22 2.51
CA PHE A 27 -3.79 7.93 2.47
C PHE A 27 -4.34 7.52 3.83
N ALA A 28 -3.61 6.65 4.56
CA ALA A 28 -3.99 6.23 5.89
C ALA A 28 -4.13 7.42 6.86
N GLU A 29 -3.16 8.34 6.85
CA GLU A 29 -3.23 9.56 7.66
C GLU A 29 -4.44 10.42 7.27
N ALA A 30 -4.67 10.63 5.97
CA ALA A 30 -5.80 11.43 5.49
C ALA A 30 -7.16 10.84 5.89
N MET A 31 -7.33 9.50 5.79
CA MET A 31 -8.56 8.83 6.22
C MET A 31 -8.77 8.92 7.73
N ALA A 32 -7.70 8.76 8.52
CA ALA A 32 -7.75 8.92 9.96
C ALA A 32 -8.12 10.36 10.39
N MET A 33 -7.59 11.37 9.68
CA MET A 33 -7.96 12.77 9.90
C MET A 33 -9.44 13.06 9.57
N CYS A 34 -10.07 12.25 8.73
CA CYS A 34 -11.51 12.30 8.47
C CYS A 34 -12.35 11.56 9.52
N GLY A 35 -11.73 10.97 10.56
CA GLY A 35 -12.40 10.29 11.67
C GLY A 35 -12.48 8.76 11.53
N ALA A 36 -11.93 8.17 10.47
CA ALA A 36 -11.95 6.73 10.28
C ALA A 36 -11.04 5.98 11.26
N LYS A 37 -11.39 4.72 11.54
CA LYS A 37 -10.48 3.72 12.10
C LYS A 37 -9.71 3.07 10.98
N VAL A 38 -8.38 3.18 10.96
CA VAL A 38 -7.58 2.77 9.81
C VAL A 38 -6.71 1.55 10.12
N ALA A 39 -6.90 0.49 9.34
CA ALA A 39 -6.07 -0.71 9.34
C ALA A 39 -5.02 -0.61 8.22
N LEU A 40 -3.75 -0.54 8.60
CA LEU A 40 -2.61 -0.47 7.69
C LEU A 40 -2.04 -1.88 7.50
N LEU A 41 -2.16 -2.42 6.29
CA LEU A 41 -1.68 -3.75 5.94
C LEU A 41 -0.44 -3.66 5.06
N ASP A 42 0.61 -4.40 5.43
CA ASP A 42 1.81 -4.51 4.60
C ASP A 42 2.51 -5.86 4.80
N LEU A 43 3.28 -6.28 3.81
CA LEU A 43 4.19 -7.42 3.94
C LEU A 43 5.27 -7.13 5.00
N ASN A 44 5.73 -5.86 5.05
CA ASN A 44 6.61 -5.34 6.10
C ASN A 44 5.77 -4.81 7.27
N GLU A 45 5.50 -5.69 8.23
CA GLU A 45 4.70 -5.38 9.42
C GLU A 45 5.23 -4.20 10.22
N GLU A 46 6.57 -4.09 10.36
CA GLU A 46 7.19 -3.01 11.13
C GLU A 46 6.96 -1.65 10.48
N ALA A 47 7.01 -1.57 9.14
CA ALA A 47 6.69 -0.35 8.42
C ALA A 47 5.22 0.05 8.61
N ALA A 48 4.28 -0.91 8.52
CA ALA A 48 2.86 -0.65 8.76
C ALA A 48 2.61 -0.18 10.20
N LYS A 49 3.23 -0.81 11.20
CA LYS A 49 3.14 -0.41 12.62
C LYS A 49 3.70 0.98 12.85
N LYS A 50 4.87 1.29 12.29
CA LYS A 50 5.49 2.62 12.42
C LYS A 50 4.54 3.73 11.96
N TYR A 51 3.94 3.62 10.77
CA TYR A 51 3.00 4.62 10.27
C TYR A 51 1.70 4.66 11.08
N ALA A 52 1.21 3.51 11.56
CA ALA A 52 0.07 3.48 12.46
C ALA A 52 0.35 4.23 13.77
N ASP A 53 1.52 4.02 14.38
CA ASP A 53 1.94 4.69 15.61
C ASP A 53 2.08 6.21 15.41
N GLU A 54 2.59 6.65 14.25
CA GLU A 54 2.65 8.05 13.88
C GLU A 54 1.24 8.69 13.79
N ILE A 55 0.26 7.97 13.25
CA ILE A 55 -1.14 8.39 13.18
C ILE A 55 -1.76 8.45 14.59
N VAL A 56 -1.52 7.44 15.41
CA VAL A 56 -2.00 7.37 16.80
C VAL A 56 -1.41 8.49 17.66
N SER A 57 -0.12 8.82 17.48
CA SER A 57 0.55 9.91 18.18
C SER A 57 -0.09 11.30 17.92
N LYS A 58 -0.81 11.44 16.80
CA LYS A 58 -1.58 12.64 16.44
C LYS A 58 -3.02 12.63 16.98
N GLY A 59 -3.41 11.59 17.75
CA GLY A 59 -4.72 11.47 18.37
C GLY A 59 -5.78 10.76 17.52
N TYR A 60 -5.39 10.11 16.43
CA TYR A 60 -6.28 9.35 15.55
C TYR A 60 -6.25 7.85 15.85
N ILE A 61 -7.11 7.07 15.19
CA ILE A 61 -7.23 5.62 15.39
C ILE A 61 -6.64 4.88 14.20
N ALA A 62 -5.56 4.15 14.45
CA ALA A 62 -4.91 3.32 13.44
C ALA A 62 -4.21 2.12 14.07
N LYS A 63 -4.04 1.03 13.30
CA LYS A 63 -3.24 -0.14 13.69
C LYS A 63 -2.61 -0.79 12.47
N GLY A 64 -1.34 -1.21 12.60
CA GLY A 64 -0.59 -1.94 11.58
C GLY A 64 -0.75 -3.45 11.72
N TYR A 65 -0.86 -4.13 10.58
CA TYR A 65 -1.01 -5.58 10.47
C TYR A 65 -0.09 -6.13 9.40
N LYS A 66 0.42 -7.34 9.62
CA LYS A 66 1.11 -8.09 8.59
C LYS A 66 0.11 -8.69 7.60
N CYS A 67 0.35 -8.49 6.31
CA CYS A 67 -0.46 -9.11 5.27
C CYS A 67 0.35 -9.31 3.99
N ASN A 68 0.43 -10.55 3.52
CA ASN A 68 0.85 -10.87 2.17
C ASN A 68 -0.39 -11.00 1.29
N VAL A 69 -0.65 -10.03 0.42
CA VAL A 69 -1.85 -10.01 -0.44
C VAL A 69 -1.86 -11.11 -1.50
N LEU A 70 -0.72 -11.77 -1.75
CA LEU A 70 -0.62 -12.91 -2.66
C LEU A 70 -1.04 -14.23 -1.99
N GLU A 71 -1.26 -14.24 -0.67
CA GLU A 71 -1.60 -15.41 0.11
C GLU A 71 -2.98 -15.23 0.75
N LYS A 72 -3.95 -16.04 0.31
CA LYS A 72 -5.33 -15.98 0.81
C LYS A 72 -5.41 -16.16 2.33
N GLU A 73 -4.63 -17.09 2.87
CA GLU A 73 -4.57 -17.39 4.31
C GLU A 73 -4.05 -16.19 5.11
N SER A 74 -3.08 -15.46 4.57
CA SER A 74 -2.56 -14.22 5.17
C SER A 74 -3.62 -13.11 5.18
N CYS A 75 -4.35 -12.95 4.09
CA CYS A 75 -5.46 -11.99 4.01
C CYS A 75 -6.58 -12.33 5.00
N GLU A 76 -6.94 -13.63 5.12
CA GLU A 76 -7.98 -14.05 6.06
C GLU A 76 -7.54 -13.86 7.53
N ALA A 77 -6.28 -14.15 7.86
CA ALA A 77 -5.74 -13.89 9.20
C ALA A 77 -5.81 -12.40 9.55
N ALA A 78 -5.34 -11.52 8.65
CA ALA A 78 -5.43 -10.07 8.84
C ALA A 78 -6.88 -9.60 8.98
N ARG A 79 -7.80 -10.14 8.17
CA ARG A 79 -9.24 -9.87 8.28
C ARG A 79 -9.79 -10.21 9.65
N GLN A 80 -9.45 -11.36 10.23
CA GLN A 80 -9.94 -11.77 11.55
C GLN A 80 -9.45 -10.83 12.65
N GLU A 81 -8.20 -10.39 12.59
CA GLU A 81 -7.65 -9.40 13.54
C GLU A 81 -8.35 -8.05 13.41
N ILE A 82 -8.57 -7.55 12.19
CA ILE A 82 -9.26 -6.28 11.94
C ILE A 82 -10.70 -6.34 12.44
N LEU A 83 -11.42 -7.44 12.19
CA LEU A 83 -12.79 -7.63 12.68
C LEU A 83 -12.86 -7.55 14.21
N LYS A 84 -11.87 -8.10 14.91
CA LYS A 84 -11.79 -8.05 16.38
C LYS A 84 -11.46 -6.65 16.89
N ASP A 85 -10.56 -5.92 16.22
CA ASP A 85 -10.07 -4.64 16.69
C ASP A 85 -11.00 -3.47 16.31
N PHE A 86 -11.54 -3.47 15.09
CA PHE A 86 -12.25 -2.33 14.50
C PHE A 86 -13.67 -2.67 14.02
N GLY A 87 -13.92 -3.92 13.67
CA GLY A 87 -15.18 -4.36 13.08
C GLY A 87 -15.09 -4.58 11.57
N THR A 88 -16.22 -4.52 10.90
CA THR A 88 -16.33 -4.79 9.46
C THR A 88 -15.69 -3.67 8.63
N CYS A 89 -14.95 -4.04 7.59
CA CYS A 89 -14.38 -3.10 6.63
C CYS A 89 -15.51 -2.39 5.83
N ASP A 90 -15.52 -1.07 5.88
CA ASP A 90 -16.41 -0.22 5.08
C ASP A 90 -15.75 0.22 3.77
N ILE A 91 -14.43 0.51 3.81
CA ILE A 91 -13.67 1.04 2.67
C ILE A 91 -12.37 0.25 2.55
N LEU A 92 -12.13 -0.29 1.36
CA LEU A 92 -10.87 -0.96 1.03
C LEU A 92 -10.08 -0.15 -0.01
N ILE A 93 -8.82 0.14 0.30
CA ILE A 93 -7.87 0.75 -0.64
C ILE A 93 -6.80 -0.29 -0.98
N ASN A 94 -6.84 -0.78 -2.22
CA ASN A 94 -5.85 -1.70 -2.74
C ASN A 94 -4.63 -0.93 -3.25
N GLY A 95 -3.61 -0.80 -2.40
CA GLY A 95 -2.38 -0.09 -2.69
C GLY A 95 -1.14 -0.98 -2.71
N ALA A 96 -1.29 -2.26 -2.34
CA ALA A 96 -0.19 -3.23 -2.47
C ALA A 96 0.11 -3.49 -3.95
N GLY A 97 1.36 -3.39 -4.29
CA GLY A 97 1.86 -3.60 -5.64
C GLY A 97 3.24 -2.99 -5.79
N GLY A 98 3.85 -3.19 -6.94
CA GLY A 98 5.16 -2.63 -7.20
C GLY A 98 5.61 -2.86 -8.62
N ASN A 99 6.66 -2.15 -8.99
CA ASN A 99 7.37 -2.36 -10.23
C ASN A 99 8.51 -3.35 -10.00
N ASN A 100 8.98 -3.96 -11.07
CA ASN A 100 10.15 -4.82 -11.06
C ASN A 100 11.26 -4.17 -11.90
N PRO A 101 12.47 -3.96 -11.35
CA PRO A 101 13.58 -3.39 -12.11
C PRO A 101 13.93 -4.17 -13.38
N LYS A 102 13.64 -5.48 -13.43
CA LYS A 102 13.82 -6.30 -14.63
C LYS A 102 12.78 -6.03 -15.71
N ALA A 103 11.63 -5.42 -15.35
CA ALA A 103 10.54 -5.04 -16.24
C ALA A 103 10.48 -3.53 -16.50
N THR A 104 11.56 -2.81 -16.21
CA THR A 104 11.64 -1.35 -16.39
C THR A 104 12.81 -1.02 -17.29
N THR A 105 12.58 -0.14 -18.26
CA THR A 105 13.62 0.42 -19.13
C THR A 105 14.45 1.46 -18.40
N ASP A 106 15.68 1.71 -18.85
CA ASP A 106 16.55 2.72 -18.23
C ASP A 106 16.14 4.14 -18.61
N ASP A 107 15.57 4.32 -19.81
CA ASP A 107 15.11 5.63 -20.31
C ASP A 107 13.62 5.62 -20.69
N GLU A 108 13.01 6.81 -20.70
CA GLU A 108 11.62 7.02 -21.13
C GLU A 108 11.43 6.87 -22.63
N TYR A 109 12.47 7.18 -23.40
CA TYR A 109 12.45 7.15 -24.87
C TYR A 109 13.40 6.11 -25.40
N PHE A 110 12.97 5.40 -26.43
CA PHE A 110 13.83 4.51 -27.19
C PHE A 110 14.58 5.31 -28.27
N ALA A 111 15.90 5.13 -28.35
CA ALA A 111 16.75 5.58 -29.46
C ALA A 111 17.68 4.45 -29.89
N LEU A 112 18.00 4.40 -31.18
CA LEU A 112 18.87 3.34 -31.74
C LEU A 112 20.26 3.30 -31.11
N GLU A 113 20.78 4.43 -30.65
CA GLU A 113 22.03 4.57 -29.91
C GLU A 113 22.04 3.91 -28.55
N HIS A 114 20.83 3.65 -27.97
CA HIS A 114 20.69 2.96 -26.69
C HIS A 114 20.84 1.44 -26.79
N LEU A 115 20.81 0.88 -28.03
CA LEU A 115 20.98 -0.55 -28.21
C LEU A 115 22.38 -1.00 -27.72
N ASN A 116 22.40 -2.01 -26.85
CA ASN A 116 23.59 -2.59 -26.22
C ASN A 116 24.28 -1.70 -25.15
N GLU A 117 23.80 -0.48 -24.89
CA GLU A 117 24.35 0.40 -23.84
C GLU A 117 23.42 0.53 -22.65
N LYS A 118 22.09 0.50 -22.89
CA LYS A 118 21.05 0.67 -21.89
C LYS A 118 20.00 -0.43 -22.04
N LYS A 119 19.29 -0.70 -20.94
CA LYS A 119 18.16 -1.62 -20.98
C LYS A 119 16.97 -0.96 -21.67
N THR A 120 16.64 -1.45 -22.84
CA THR A 120 15.51 -1.02 -23.66
C THR A 120 14.31 -1.94 -23.48
N PHE A 121 13.20 -1.67 -24.18
CA PHE A 121 12.04 -2.55 -24.22
C PHE A 121 12.38 -3.99 -24.64
N PHE A 122 13.36 -4.15 -25.53
CA PHE A 122 13.76 -5.46 -26.06
C PHE A 122 14.61 -6.28 -25.07
N ASP A 123 15.09 -5.65 -24.00
CA ASP A 123 15.94 -6.27 -22.98
C ASP A 123 15.15 -6.61 -21.69
N LEU A 124 13.83 -6.37 -21.70
CA LEU A 124 12.97 -6.67 -20.55
C LEU A 124 12.91 -8.18 -20.29
N ASP A 125 13.08 -8.55 -19.03
CA ASP A 125 13.00 -9.94 -18.60
C ASP A 125 11.51 -10.39 -18.53
N PRO A 126 11.10 -11.44 -19.27
CA PRO A 126 9.73 -11.95 -19.22
C PRO A 126 9.26 -12.34 -17.81
N GLN A 127 10.17 -12.84 -16.95
CA GLN A 127 9.83 -13.17 -15.57
C GLN A 127 9.60 -11.91 -14.75
N GLY A 128 10.37 -10.84 -15.01
CA GLY A 128 10.16 -9.53 -14.39
C GLY A 128 8.80 -8.95 -14.78
N VAL A 129 8.44 -9.05 -16.07
CA VAL A 129 7.11 -8.61 -16.57
C VAL A 129 5.99 -9.44 -15.92
N SER A 130 6.11 -10.77 -15.91
CA SER A 130 5.12 -11.66 -15.27
C SER A 130 4.94 -11.34 -13.78
N PHE A 131 6.00 -11.02 -13.07
CA PHE A 131 5.94 -10.64 -11.64
C PHE A 131 5.08 -9.38 -11.40
N VAL A 132 5.08 -8.42 -12.32
CA VAL A 132 4.30 -7.18 -12.16
C VAL A 132 2.80 -7.43 -12.39
N PHE A 133 2.44 -8.41 -13.23
CA PHE A 133 1.04 -8.67 -13.65
C PHE A 133 0.39 -9.88 -12.96
N ASN A 134 1.10 -10.65 -12.16
CA ASN A 134 0.58 -11.76 -11.37
C ASN A 134 0.38 -11.33 -9.93
#